data_3f96a53248e8670980eff961f54cc72d
#
_entry.id   3f96a53248e8670980eff961f54cc72d
#
_cell.length_a   1.000
_cell.length_b   1.000
_cell.length_c   1.000
_cell.angle_alpha   90.00
_cell.angle_beta   90.00
_cell.angle_gamma   90.00
#
_symmetry.space_group_name_H-M   'P 1'
#
loop_
_entity.id
_entity.type
_entity.pdbx_description
1 polymer ?
#
loop_
_entity_poly.entity_id
_entity_poly.type
_entity_poly.pdbx_seq_one_letter_code
_entity_poly.pdbx_strand_id
1 'polypeptide(L)'
;MRLSPYQNLRPEAFWRPSVAQAQARQIPNIYQKKFEISKTDRLMTAGSCFAQHIGATLRRHGFQVIDHEPAPLELPAWRHKDFGYGMYSARYGNLYTTLQLVQLAKEALSSGPPDLIFWKNNGCFVDALRPQIEPHGFHSLSELCEHRRRHLSCVRKCLLEMDVLVFTLGLTETWQHLASGRVLPLAPGVVAGHYDESEYSFVNLRFRENLQCMKKFFRVVDRARGNRPPFKLLLTVSPVPLTATASSSHILVANTFSKSVLRSVAEELAQSNDRIDYFPSYELITNPIFLADNYESNCRTISEVGVATAMSSFLSQHDPDYDSIGKDDAMLTAPLPLRSGKNFQDLDQSVDSAIACEEELLDRGRLLP
;
A
#
# COMPACT_ATOMS: atom_id res chain seq x y z
N MET A 1 -15.48 -43.36 13.92
CA MET A 1 -15.59 -43.11 12.46
C MET A 1 -16.07 -41.67 12.28
N ARG A 2 -15.39 -40.82 11.49
CA ARG A 2 -15.90 -39.45 11.22
C ARG A 2 -17.00 -39.54 10.17
N LEU A 3 -18.19 -38.97 10.47
CA LEU A 3 -19.33 -38.98 9.55
C LEU A 3 -19.14 -37.94 8.41
N SER A 4 -18.30 -36.93 8.60
CA SER A 4 -18.01 -35.86 7.63
C SER A 4 -16.63 -35.27 7.88
N PRO A 5 -15.90 -34.81 6.83
CA PRO A 5 -14.64 -34.09 7.00
C PRO A 5 -14.81 -32.75 7.73
N TYR A 6 -16.02 -32.20 7.76
CA TYR A 6 -16.35 -30.95 8.47
C TYR A 6 -16.69 -31.16 9.95
N GLN A 7 -16.81 -32.40 10.41
CA GLN A 7 -17.07 -32.70 11.81
C GLN A 7 -15.86 -32.33 12.67
N ASN A 8 -16.06 -31.58 13.72
CA ASN A 8 -15.01 -31.09 14.63
C ASN A 8 -14.08 -29.99 14.07
N LEU A 9 -14.46 -29.31 13.00
CA LEU A 9 -13.80 -28.07 12.59
C LEU A 9 -14.14 -26.97 13.60
N ARG A 10 -13.21 -26.00 13.72
CA ARG A 10 -13.42 -24.81 14.54
C ARG A 10 -14.56 -23.96 13.97
N PRO A 11 -15.25 -23.13 14.79
CA PRO A 11 -16.28 -22.22 14.33
C PRO A 11 -15.84 -21.32 13.18
N GLU A 12 -14.57 -20.91 13.13
CA GLU A 12 -13.98 -20.07 12.10
C GLU A 12 -14.01 -20.70 10.69
N ALA A 13 -14.16 -22.02 10.62
CA ALA A 13 -14.31 -22.72 9.35
C ALA A 13 -15.70 -22.58 8.72
N PHE A 14 -16.67 -22.02 9.43
CA PHE A 14 -18.06 -21.91 8.97
C PHE A 14 -18.50 -20.45 8.86
N TRP A 15 -19.10 -20.11 7.75
CA TRP A 15 -19.55 -18.74 7.46
C TRP A 15 -20.51 -18.19 8.50
N ARG A 16 -21.51 -18.99 8.90
CA ARG A 16 -22.57 -18.54 9.80
C ARG A 16 -22.05 -18.08 11.18
N PRO A 17 -21.31 -18.88 11.96
CA PRO A 17 -20.82 -18.44 13.27
C PRO A 17 -19.74 -17.38 13.18
N SER A 18 -18.90 -17.41 12.14
CA SER A 18 -17.71 -16.58 12.07
C SER A 18 -17.92 -15.23 11.38
N VAL A 19 -18.92 -15.15 10.52
CA VAL A 19 -19.20 -13.95 9.73
C VAL A 19 -20.62 -13.45 9.96
N ALA A 20 -21.66 -14.28 9.68
CA ALA A 20 -23.03 -13.81 9.74
C ALA A 20 -23.54 -13.51 11.15
N GLN A 21 -22.99 -14.16 12.17
CA GLN A 21 -23.33 -13.97 13.58
C GLN A 21 -22.28 -13.16 14.35
N ALA A 22 -21.29 -12.56 13.66
CA ALA A 22 -20.32 -11.68 14.29
C ALA A 22 -21.04 -10.47 14.93
N GLN A 23 -20.86 -10.30 16.24
CA GLN A 23 -21.54 -9.25 17.01
C GLN A 23 -20.63 -8.03 17.23
N ALA A 24 -19.34 -8.16 16.97
CA ALA A 24 -18.35 -7.12 17.16
C ALA A 24 -17.58 -6.87 15.87
N ARG A 25 -16.99 -5.69 15.75
CA ARG A 25 -16.12 -5.31 14.62
C ARG A 25 -14.85 -6.14 14.52
N GLN A 26 -14.51 -6.87 15.58
CA GLN A 26 -13.41 -7.82 15.60
C GLN A 26 -13.91 -9.19 15.15
N ILE A 27 -13.31 -9.72 14.09
CA ILE A 27 -13.50 -11.10 13.67
C ILE A 27 -12.42 -11.94 14.36
N PRO A 28 -12.77 -12.78 15.36
CA PRO A 28 -11.79 -13.55 16.10
C PRO A 28 -11.00 -14.48 15.18
N ASN A 29 -9.70 -14.59 15.42
CA ASN A 29 -8.80 -15.55 14.75
C ASN A 29 -8.73 -15.42 13.22
N ILE A 30 -9.15 -14.28 12.64
CA ILE A 30 -9.06 -14.06 11.18
C ILE A 30 -7.60 -13.98 10.72
N TYR A 31 -6.70 -13.52 11.57
CA TYR A 31 -5.27 -13.49 11.32
C TYR A 31 -4.53 -14.33 12.35
N GLN A 32 -3.68 -15.22 11.87
CA GLN A 32 -2.73 -16.00 12.65
C GLN A 32 -1.35 -15.81 12.06
N LYS A 33 -0.47 -15.13 12.78
CA LYS A 33 0.88 -14.81 12.31
C LYS A 33 1.67 -16.08 12.00
N LYS A 34 2.34 -16.10 10.87
CA LYS A 34 3.29 -17.16 10.51
C LYS A 34 4.63 -16.98 11.23
N PHE A 35 5.01 -15.74 11.45
CA PHE A 35 6.22 -15.37 12.20
C PHE A 35 5.93 -14.15 13.06
N GLU A 36 6.72 -13.98 14.09
CA GLU A 36 6.65 -12.81 14.94
C GLU A 36 7.30 -11.58 14.30
N ILE A 37 6.69 -10.42 14.52
CA ILE A 37 7.24 -9.09 14.24
C ILE A 37 7.33 -8.39 15.60
N SER A 38 8.54 -8.14 16.08
CA SER A 38 8.77 -7.48 17.34
C SER A 38 8.91 -5.96 17.20
N LYS A 39 8.74 -5.22 18.31
CA LYS A 39 8.94 -3.76 18.35
C LYS A 39 10.37 -3.35 18.02
N THR A 40 11.34 -4.27 18.14
CA THR A 40 12.76 -4.04 17.84
C THR A 40 13.15 -4.39 16.42
N ASP A 41 12.29 -5.07 15.65
CA ASP A 41 12.54 -5.34 14.25
C ASP A 41 12.51 -4.03 13.44
N ARG A 42 13.47 -3.87 12.53
CA ARG A 42 13.53 -2.72 11.60
C ARG A 42 12.52 -2.93 10.47
N LEU A 43 11.40 -2.24 10.56
CA LEU A 43 10.30 -2.39 9.60
C LEU A 43 10.45 -1.40 8.45
N MET A 44 10.53 -1.90 7.23
CA MET A 44 10.34 -1.10 6.01
C MET A 44 8.87 -1.18 5.61
N THR A 45 8.22 -0.03 5.36
CA THR A 45 6.84 0.03 4.86
C THR A 45 6.82 0.58 3.44
N ALA A 46 6.07 -0.05 2.55
CA ALA A 46 5.90 0.38 1.17
C ALA A 46 4.56 -0.11 0.60
N GLY A 47 4.09 0.48 -0.48
CA GLY A 47 2.90 0.03 -1.17
C GLY A 47 1.98 1.17 -1.60
N SER A 48 0.68 0.89 -1.69
CA SER A 48 -0.35 1.87 -1.97
C SER A 48 -0.62 2.80 -0.78
N CYS A 49 -1.51 3.76 -0.95
CA CYS A 49 -1.87 4.73 0.10
C CYS A 49 -2.28 4.07 1.43
N PHE A 50 -2.90 2.88 1.41
CA PHE A 50 -3.25 2.16 2.65
C PHE A 50 -2.01 1.77 3.49
N ALA A 51 -0.84 1.59 2.88
CA ALA A 51 0.40 1.33 3.63
C ALA A 51 0.81 2.49 4.55
N GLN A 52 0.37 3.71 4.27
CA GLN A 52 0.61 4.89 5.13
C GLN A 52 -0.13 4.73 6.47
N HIS A 53 -1.37 4.24 6.47
CA HIS A 53 -2.14 3.93 7.68
C HIS A 53 -1.42 2.86 8.52
N ILE A 54 -0.97 1.79 7.87
CA ILE A 54 -0.22 0.71 8.56
C ILE A 54 1.04 1.29 9.20
N GLY A 55 1.86 2.01 8.43
CA GLY A 55 3.11 2.61 8.92
C GLY A 55 2.89 3.60 10.07
N ALA A 56 1.86 4.44 10.00
CA ALA A 56 1.50 5.38 11.05
C ALA A 56 1.05 4.66 12.33
N THR A 57 0.23 3.62 12.20
CA THR A 57 -0.22 2.83 13.36
C THR A 57 0.94 2.07 14.00
N LEU A 58 1.81 1.44 13.21
CA LEU A 58 3.00 0.76 13.74
C LEU A 58 3.89 1.72 14.56
N ARG A 59 4.17 2.92 14.04
CA ARG A 59 4.95 3.94 14.79
C ARG A 59 4.25 4.34 16.09
N ARG A 60 2.94 4.55 16.06
CA ARG A 60 2.13 4.92 17.25
C ARG A 60 2.21 3.86 18.34
N HIS A 61 2.28 2.57 17.96
CA HIS A 61 2.41 1.44 18.89
C HIS A 61 3.87 1.07 19.21
N GLY A 62 4.83 1.93 18.87
CA GLY A 62 6.23 1.78 19.26
C GLY A 62 7.03 0.78 18.43
N PHE A 63 6.52 0.32 17.28
CA PHE A 63 7.31 -0.47 16.34
C PHE A 63 8.35 0.40 15.63
N GLN A 64 9.52 -0.15 15.40
CA GLN A 64 10.63 0.54 14.74
C GLN A 64 10.45 0.59 13.22
N VAL A 65 9.63 1.53 12.73
CA VAL A 65 9.52 1.78 11.29
C VAL A 65 10.70 2.68 10.87
N ILE A 66 11.63 2.12 10.10
CA ILE A 66 12.81 2.86 9.62
C ILE A 66 12.41 3.98 8.66
N ASP A 67 13.14 5.11 8.72
CA ASP A 67 13.06 6.21 7.76
C ASP A 67 14.48 6.67 7.44
N HIS A 68 14.94 6.37 6.21
CA HIS A 68 16.29 6.73 5.75
C HIS A 68 16.32 7.99 4.89
N GLU A 69 15.17 8.63 4.71
CA GLU A 69 15.05 9.89 3.97
C GLU A 69 14.16 10.89 4.75
N PRO A 70 14.55 11.22 6.00
CA PRO A 70 13.77 12.09 6.87
C PRO A 70 13.72 13.52 6.33
N ALA A 71 12.70 14.27 6.77
CA ALA A 71 12.58 15.68 6.45
C ALA A 71 13.75 16.50 6.99
N PRO A 72 14.19 17.54 6.26
CA PRO A 72 15.14 18.53 6.79
C PRO A 72 14.57 19.21 8.05
N LEU A 73 15.45 19.55 8.99
CA LEU A 73 15.05 20.19 10.26
C LEU A 73 14.36 21.54 10.06
N GLU A 74 14.70 22.23 8.99
CA GLU A 74 14.15 23.54 8.62
C GLU A 74 12.74 23.47 8.03
N LEU A 75 12.31 22.27 7.58
CA LEU A 75 10.97 22.08 6.99
C LEU A 75 9.94 21.89 8.10
N PRO A 76 8.94 22.77 8.24
CA PRO A 76 7.90 22.62 9.24
C PRO A 76 7.13 21.29 9.10
N ALA A 77 6.80 20.66 10.22
CA ALA A 77 6.19 19.32 10.25
C ALA A 77 4.86 19.24 9.47
N TRP A 78 4.08 20.32 9.46
CA TRP A 78 2.81 20.37 8.71
C TRP A 78 3.02 20.34 7.18
N ARG A 79 4.22 20.64 6.69
CA ARG A 79 4.57 20.55 5.27
C ARG A 79 5.23 19.24 4.86
N HIS A 80 5.56 18.36 5.80
CA HIS A 80 6.28 17.14 5.48
C HIS A 80 5.58 16.31 4.39
N LYS A 81 4.25 16.20 4.47
CA LYS A 81 3.45 15.42 3.51
C LYS A 81 3.46 16.02 2.11
N ASP A 82 3.48 17.35 1.99
CA ASP A 82 3.54 18.04 0.69
C ASP A 82 4.76 17.59 -0.13
N PHE A 83 5.83 17.21 0.57
CA PHE A 83 7.09 16.75 0.00
C PHE A 83 7.31 15.23 0.14
N GLY A 84 6.31 14.47 0.54
CA GLY A 84 6.37 13.01 0.70
C GLY A 84 7.24 12.51 1.84
N TYR A 85 7.56 13.34 2.84
CA TYR A 85 8.32 12.94 4.02
C TYR A 85 7.45 12.22 5.06
N GLY A 86 8.03 11.23 5.75
CA GLY A 86 7.39 10.51 6.85
C GLY A 86 6.25 9.57 6.45
N MET A 87 5.93 9.48 5.17
CA MET A 87 4.86 8.61 4.67
C MET A 87 5.29 7.14 4.69
N TYR A 88 6.53 6.87 4.28
CA TYR A 88 7.12 5.55 4.16
C TYR A 88 8.54 5.53 4.74
N SER A 89 9.28 4.47 4.49
CA SER A 89 10.68 4.32 4.93
C SER A 89 11.69 5.10 4.08
N ALA A 90 11.26 5.66 2.95
CA ALA A 90 11.95 6.64 2.12
C ALA A 90 10.92 7.35 1.23
N ARG A 91 11.33 8.38 0.48
CA ARG A 91 10.44 9.22 -0.34
C ARG A 91 10.16 8.63 -1.74
N TYR A 92 9.82 7.35 -1.83
CA TYR A 92 9.47 6.72 -3.11
C TYR A 92 8.02 6.98 -3.57
N GLY A 93 7.20 7.65 -2.76
CA GLY A 93 5.78 7.82 -3.03
C GLY A 93 5.01 6.50 -2.95
N ASN A 94 3.83 6.46 -3.55
CA ASN A 94 3.05 5.23 -3.59
C ASN A 94 3.64 4.24 -4.61
N LEU A 95 3.85 3.00 -4.17
CA LEU A 95 4.24 1.87 -5.02
C LEU A 95 3.02 0.97 -5.23
N TYR A 96 2.24 1.28 -6.25
CA TYR A 96 0.97 0.61 -6.48
C TYR A 96 1.13 -0.82 -7.01
N THR A 97 2.16 -1.08 -7.81
CA THR A 97 2.33 -2.37 -8.49
C THR A 97 3.60 -3.10 -8.06
N THR A 98 3.56 -4.41 -8.17
CA THR A 98 4.72 -5.27 -7.92
C THR A 98 5.88 -4.97 -8.88
N LEU A 99 5.58 -4.50 -10.09
CA LEU A 99 6.58 -4.13 -11.09
C LEU A 99 7.32 -2.84 -10.69
N GLN A 100 6.62 -1.83 -10.14
CA GLN A 100 7.28 -0.65 -9.56
C GLN A 100 8.25 -1.04 -8.45
N LEU A 101 7.81 -1.91 -7.51
CA LEU A 101 8.65 -2.35 -6.40
C LEU A 101 9.93 -3.03 -6.89
N VAL A 102 9.84 -3.97 -7.82
CA VAL A 102 11.02 -4.70 -8.31
C VAL A 102 11.94 -3.81 -9.16
N GLN A 103 11.38 -2.85 -9.91
CA GLN A 103 12.18 -1.90 -10.69
C GLN A 103 12.92 -0.94 -9.76
N LEU A 104 12.27 -0.39 -8.73
CA LEU A 104 12.90 0.47 -7.73
C LEU A 104 14.02 -0.27 -6.98
N ALA A 105 13.77 -1.50 -6.53
CA ALA A 105 14.78 -2.28 -5.84
C ALA A 105 16.00 -2.57 -6.72
N LYS A 106 15.80 -2.91 -8.00
CA LYS A 106 16.90 -3.15 -8.93
C LYS A 106 17.74 -1.89 -9.17
N GLU A 107 17.09 -0.76 -9.35
CA GLU A 107 17.76 0.52 -9.55
C GLU A 107 18.56 0.93 -8.31
N ALA A 108 17.95 0.87 -7.13
CA ALA A 108 18.61 1.21 -5.87
C ALA A 108 19.79 0.30 -5.52
N LEU A 109 19.75 -0.96 -5.95
CA LEU A 109 20.82 -1.94 -5.70
C LEU A 109 21.86 -1.99 -6.83
N SER A 110 21.63 -1.28 -7.93
CA SER A 110 22.58 -1.11 -9.03
C SER A 110 23.70 -0.13 -8.66
N SER A 111 24.83 -0.22 -9.38
CA SER A 111 25.92 0.75 -9.33
C SER A 111 25.89 1.74 -10.51
N GLY A 112 24.89 1.59 -11.41
CA GLY A 112 24.76 2.47 -12.59
C GLY A 112 24.16 3.84 -12.26
N PRO A 113 24.11 4.73 -13.25
CA PRO A 113 23.42 6.00 -13.12
C PRO A 113 21.91 5.75 -12.90
N PRO A 114 21.20 6.70 -12.24
CA PRO A 114 19.77 6.58 -12.08
C PRO A 114 19.03 6.71 -13.40
N ASP A 115 17.92 6.00 -13.52
CA ASP A 115 16.97 6.22 -14.63
C ASP A 115 16.31 7.59 -14.44
N LEU A 116 16.42 8.46 -15.42
CA LEU A 116 15.78 9.76 -15.44
C LEU A 116 14.62 9.76 -16.43
N ILE A 117 13.42 9.63 -15.89
CA ILE A 117 12.18 9.85 -16.61
C ILE A 117 11.52 11.06 -15.95
N PHE A 118 11.29 12.09 -16.74
CA PHE A 118 10.79 13.35 -16.21
C PHE A 118 9.74 13.95 -17.14
N TRP A 119 8.88 14.74 -16.54
CA TRP A 119 7.93 15.59 -17.26
C TRP A 119 8.30 17.05 -17.09
N LYS A 120 7.92 17.87 -18.04
CA LYS A 120 8.06 19.32 -17.93
C LYS A 120 6.76 19.92 -17.43
N ASN A 121 6.85 20.84 -16.48
CA ASN A 121 5.72 21.60 -15.95
C ASN A 121 6.20 23.03 -15.61
N ASN A 122 5.66 24.05 -16.27
CA ASN A 122 5.96 25.48 -16.02
C ASN A 122 7.47 25.79 -15.93
N GLY A 123 8.28 25.20 -16.81
CA GLY A 123 9.72 25.41 -16.85
C GLY A 123 10.54 24.55 -15.88
N CYS A 124 9.89 23.81 -15.00
CA CYS A 124 10.51 22.87 -14.07
C CYS A 124 10.44 21.43 -14.56
N PHE A 125 11.22 20.54 -13.94
CA PHE A 125 11.30 19.12 -14.23
C PHE A 125 10.65 18.33 -13.09
N VAL A 126 9.68 17.48 -13.42
CA VAL A 126 8.98 16.61 -12.44
C VAL A 126 9.50 15.18 -12.61
N ASP A 127 9.90 14.52 -11.51
CA ASP A 127 10.29 13.11 -11.52
C ASP A 127 9.07 12.23 -11.81
N ALA A 128 8.98 11.69 -13.02
CA ALA A 128 7.84 10.88 -13.44
C ALA A 128 7.68 9.58 -12.63
N LEU A 129 8.75 9.10 -11.98
CA LEU A 129 8.72 7.93 -11.10
C LEU A 129 8.24 8.26 -9.68
N ARG A 130 8.18 9.56 -9.32
CA ARG A 130 7.72 10.08 -8.02
C ARG A 130 7.10 11.48 -8.20
N PRO A 131 6.00 11.61 -8.92
CA PRO A 131 5.55 12.91 -9.45
C PRO A 131 5.07 13.90 -8.39
N GLN A 132 4.81 13.47 -7.16
CA GLN A 132 4.28 14.32 -6.09
C GLN A 132 5.28 14.63 -4.96
N ILE A 133 6.52 14.14 -5.04
CA ILE A 133 7.49 14.37 -3.95
C ILE A 133 8.07 15.79 -3.92
N GLU A 134 8.03 16.52 -5.02
CA GLU A 134 8.45 17.91 -5.14
C GLU A 134 7.34 18.68 -5.88
N PRO A 135 6.43 19.35 -5.15
CA PRO A 135 5.24 19.97 -5.72
C PRO A 135 5.52 21.00 -6.81
N HIS A 136 6.67 21.66 -6.74
CA HIS A 136 7.11 22.68 -7.69
C HIS A 136 8.04 22.14 -8.78
N GLY A 137 8.41 20.85 -8.71
CA GLY A 137 9.42 20.25 -9.57
C GLY A 137 10.85 20.78 -9.30
N PHE A 138 11.78 20.37 -10.12
CA PHE A 138 13.21 20.73 -10.05
C PHE A 138 13.56 21.79 -11.11
N HIS A 139 14.43 22.72 -10.79
CA HIS A 139 14.81 23.78 -11.72
C HIS A 139 15.76 23.30 -12.83
N SER A 140 16.45 22.17 -12.62
CA SER A 140 17.34 21.60 -13.62
C SER A 140 17.35 20.07 -13.59
N LEU A 141 17.74 19.45 -14.72
CA LEU A 141 17.95 18.00 -14.80
C LEU A 141 19.10 17.53 -13.88
N SER A 142 20.10 18.38 -13.66
CA SER A 142 21.19 18.07 -12.75
C SER A 142 20.70 17.94 -11.30
N GLU A 143 19.84 18.86 -10.87
CA GLU A 143 19.21 18.84 -9.56
C GLU A 143 18.32 17.59 -9.39
N LEU A 144 17.46 17.30 -10.37
CA LEU A 144 16.62 16.09 -10.37
C LEU A 144 17.49 14.82 -10.30
N CYS A 145 18.56 14.75 -11.08
CA CYS A 145 19.47 13.60 -11.10
C CYS A 145 20.14 13.40 -9.72
N GLU A 146 20.63 14.47 -9.09
CA GLU A 146 21.29 14.38 -7.78
C GLU A 146 20.28 13.98 -6.69
N HIS A 147 19.09 14.56 -6.73
CA HIS A 147 18.01 14.21 -5.81
C HIS A 147 17.61 12.73 -5.95
N ARG A 148 17.48 12.24 -7.18
CA ARG A 148 17.18 10.83 -7.42
C ARG A 148 18.31 9.91 -6.96
N ARG A 149 19.56 10.27 -7.18
CA ARG A 149 20.73 9.49 -6.70
C ARG A 149 20.74 9.39 -5.17
N ARG A 150 20.49 10.49 -4.47
CA ARG A 150 20.35 10.50 -3.01
C ARG A 150 19.20 9.61 -2.55
N HIS A 151 18.03 9.73 -3.17
CA HIS A 151 16.87 8.88 -2.89
C HIS A 151 17.19 7.39 -3.04
N LEU A 152 17.79 6.98 -4.15
CA LEU A 152 18.16 5.58 -4.39
C LEU A 152 19.15 5.06 -3.34
N SER A 153 20.07 5.89 -2.86
CA SER A 153 20.94 5.54 -1.74
C SER A 153 20.16 5.27 -0.45
N CYS A 154 19.12 6.07 -0.16
CA CYS A 154 18.25 5.86 0.99
C CYS A 154 17.43 4.56 0.85
N VAL A 155 16.85 4.31 -0.34
CA VAL A 155 16.13 3.06 -0.64
C VAL A 155 17.06 1.84 -0.49
N ARG A 156 18.31 1.95 -0.99
CA ARG A 156 19.31 0.91 -0.82
C ARG A 156 19.55 0.58 0.67
N LYS A 157 19.69 1.60 1.51
CA LYS A 157 19.82 1.41 2.96
C LYS A 157 18.61 0.69 3.55
N CYS A 158 17.39 1.13 3.24
CA CYS A 158 16.17 0.44 3.67
C CYS A 158 16.21 -1.05 3.32
N LEU A 159 16.48 -1.40 2.06
CA LEU A 159 16.47 -2.78 1.58
C LEU A 159 17.57 -3.66 2.23
N LEU A 160 18.72 -3.07 2.56
CA LEU A 160 19.82 -3.79 3.19
C LEU A 160 19.68 -3.93 4.70
N GLU A 161 18.98 -3.02 5.36
CA GLU A 161 18.90 -2.97 6.82
C GLU A 161 17.58 -3.51 7.38
N MET A 162 16.50 -3.51 6.60
CA MET A 162 15.19 -4.01 7.07
C MET A 162 15.26 -5.45 7.57
N ASP A 163 14.55 -5.75 8.65
CA ASP A 163 14.30 -7.11 9.12
C ASP A 163 12.98 -7.64 8.55
N VAL A 164 11.99 -6.75 8.42
CA VAL A 164 10.68 -7.07 7.80
C VAL A 164 10.31 -5.97 6.80
N LEU A 165 9.85 -6.37 5.61
CA LEU A 165 9.13 -5.51 4.70
C LEU A 165 7.62 -5.73 4.87
N VAL A 166 6.88 -4.68 5.17
CA VAL A 166 5.41 -4.64 5.10
C VAL A 166 5.04 -4.01 3.77
N PHE A 167 4.50 -4.80 2.85
CA PHE A 167 4.16 -4.34 1.51
C PHE A 167 2.67 -4.48 1.21
N THR A 168 2.02 -3.33 0.93
CA THR A 168 0.62 -3.27 0.55
C THR A 168 0.46 -3.30 -0.97
N LEU A 169 0.03 -4.44 -1.49
CA LEU A 169 -0.29 -4.63 -2.89
C LEU A 169 -1.49 -3.74 -3.28
N GLY A 170 -1.29 -2.80 -4.19
CA GLY A 170 -2.29 -1.80 -4.55
C GLY A 170 -3.13 -2.19 -5.75
N LEU A 171 -2.50 -2.19 -6.91
CA LEU A 171 -3.13 -2.28 -8.22
C LEU A 171 -2.38 -3.26 -9.13
N THR A 172 -3.07 -3.68 -10.21
CA THR A 172 -2.45 -4.38 -11.34
C THR A 172 -2.22 -3.46 -12.54
N GLU A 173 -2.90 -2.32 -12.58
CA GLU A 173 -2.84 -1.34 -13.67
C GLU A 173 -1.71 -0.34 -13.45
N THR A 174 -1.02 0.02 -14.54
CA THR A 174 0.06 1.01 -14.53
C THR A 174 0.32 1.53 -15.96
N TRP A 175 1.14 2.57 -16.07
CA TRP A 175 1.58 3.13 -17.34
C TRP A 175 3.06 2.84 -17.55
N GLN A 176 3.43 2.36 -18.72
CA GLN A 176 4.81 2.04 -19.07
C GLN A 176 5.37 3.07 -20.04
N HIS A 177 6.53 3.64 -19.72
CA HIS A 177 7.34 4.42 -20.64
C HIS A 177 8.07 3.45 -21.57
N LEU A 178 7.73 3.46 -22.87
CA LEU A 178 8.14 2.44 -23.84
C LEU A 178 9.66 2.39 -24.04
N ALA A 179 10.32 3.54 -24.12
CA ALA A 179 11.75 3.61 -24.39
C ALA A 179 12.61 2.98 -23.26
N SER A 180 12.18 3.08 -21.99
CA SER A 180 12.92 2.55 -20.84
C SER A 180 12.35 1.26 -20.26
N GLY A 181 11.10 0.93 -20.60
CA GLY A 181 10.36 -0.17 -19.97
C GLY A 181 10.00 0.06 -18.49
N ARG A 182 10.21 1.28 -17.97
CA ARG A 182 9.85 1.66 -16.59
C ARG A 182 8.36 1.89 -16.49
N VAL A 183 7.80 1.55 -15.33
CA VAL A 183 6.39 1.83 -15.05
C VAL A 183 6.24 2.99 -14.07
N LEU A 184 5.18 3.75 -14.25
CA LEU A 184 4.90 5.01 -13.60
C LEU A 184 3.75 4.85 -12.60
N PRO A 185 3.75 5.55 -11.46
CA PRO A 185 2.66 5.52 -10.51
C PRO A 185 1.37 6.18 -11.03
N LEU A 186 1.51 7.14 -11.95
CA LEU A 186 0.41 7.88 -12.58
C LEU A 186 0.57 7.92 -14.10
N ALA A 187 -0.55 8.12 -14.80
CA ALA A 187 -0.54 8.45 -16.20
C ALA A 187 0.13 9.81 -16.44
N PRO A 188 0.91 9.96 -17.54
CA PRO A 188 1.35 11.28 -17.98
C PRO A 188 0.14 12.18 -18.27
N GLY A 189 0.25 13.47 -17.95
CA GLY A 189 -0.84 14.45 -18.08
C GLY A 189 -1.72 14.63 -16.83
N VAL A 190 -1.63 13.74 -15.83
CA VAL A 190 -2.41 13.86 -14.57
C VAL A 190 -1.82 14.94 -13.65
N VAL A 191 -0.52 14.92 -13.42
CA VAL A 191 0.21 15.93 -12.61
C VAL A 191 1.02 16.85 -13.50
N ALA A 192 1.72 16.27 -14.48
CA ALA A 192 2.59 16.98 -15.42
C ALA A 192 2.78 16.14 -16.69
N GLY A 193 3.42 16.72 -17.71
CA GLY A 193 3.62 16.07 -19.00
C GLY A 193 2.34 16.00 -19.83
N HIS A 194 2.36 15.15 -20.83
CA HIS A 194 1.20 14.84 -21.68
C HIS A 194 1.27 13.38 -22.10
N TYR A 195 0.13 12.80 -22.42
CA TYR A 195 0.05 11.44 -22.91
C TYR A 195 0.31 11.40 -24.40
N ASP A 196 1.22 10.52 -24.82
CA ASP A 196 1.49 10.17 -26.19
C ASP A 196 1.59 8.63 -26.29
N GLU A 197 0.77 8.02 -27.13
CA GLU A 197 0.74 6.56 -27.31
C GLU A 197 2.02 5.99 -27.93
N SER A 198 2.84 6.82 -28.57
CA SER A 198 4.17 6.42 -29.07
C SER A 198 5.23 6.36 -27.96
N GLU A 199 5.01 7.02 -26.81
CA GLU A 199 5.92 7.06 -25.68
C GLU A 199 5.44 6.20 -24.50
N TYR A 200 4.12 6.04 -24.34
CA TYR A 200 3.53 5.38 -23.18
C TYR A 200 2.49 4.34 -23.55
N SER A 201 2.42 3.25 -22.80
CA SER A 201 1.39 2.23 -22.96
C SER A 201 0.75 1.90 -21.61
N PHE A 202 -0.53 1.56 -21.66
CA PHE A 202 -1.26 1.00 -20.53
C PHE A 202 -0.86 -0.47 -20.34
N VAL A 203 -0.59 -0.86 -19.09
CA VAL A 203 -0.25 -2.23 -18.69
C VAL A 203 -1.17 -2.67 -17.56
N ASN A 204 -1.76 -3.85 -17.69
CA ASN A 204 -2.52 -4.49 -16.62
C ASN A 204 -1.88 -5.85 -16.29
N LEU A 205 -1.12 -5.90 -15.19
CA LEU A 205 -0.34 -7.05 -14.78
C LEU A 205 -1.26 -8.19 -14.33
N ARG A 206 -1.10 -9.35 -14.96
CA ARG A 206 -1.85 -10.57 -14.61
C ARG A 206 -1.19 -11.33 -13.46
N PHE A 207 -1.82 -12.40 -13.01
CA PHE A 207 -1.33 -13.24 -11.91
C PHE A 207 0.14 -13.65 -12.07
N ARG A 208 0.50 -14.23 -13.22
CA ARG A 208 1.88 -14.73 -13.46
C ARG A 208 2.91 -13.61 -13.41
N GLU A 209 2.60 -12.45 -13.96
CA GLU A 209 3.50 -11.30 -14.02
C GLU A 209 3.73 -10.73 -12.60
N ASN A 210 2.66 -10.53 -11.83
CA ASN A 210 2.76 -10.09 -10.43
C ASN A 210 3.56 -11.09 -9.58
N LEU A 211 3.28 -12.40 -9.71
CA LEU A 211 4.00 -13.45 -9.01
C LEU A 211 5.50 -13.45 -9.36
N GLN A 212 5.82 -13.32 -10.65
CA GLN A 212 7.21 -13.26 -11.12
C GLN A 212 7.93 -12.00 -10.61
N CYS A 213 7.26 -10.84 -10.60
CA CYS A 213 7.80 -9.60 -10.05
C CYS A 213 8.16 -9.76 -8.57
N MET A 214 7.26 -10.30 -7.75
CA MET A 214 7.52 -10.53 -6.32
C MET A 214 8.64 -11.55 -6.09
N LYS A 215 8.63 -12.68 -6.79
CA LYS A 215 9.72 -13.67 -6.73
C LYS A 215 11.07 -13.07 -7.16
N LYS A 216 11.06 -12.17 -8.15
CA LYS A 216 12.27 -11.47 -8.62
C LYS A 216 12.74 -10.44 -7.59
N PHE A 217 11.83 -9.65 -7.02
CA PHE A 217 12.13 -8.72 -5.93
C PHE A 217 12.83 -9.45 -4.78
N PHE A 218 12.22 -10.53 -4.29
CA PHE A 218 12.75 -11.30 -3.17
C PHE A 218 14.18 -11.80 -3.45
N ARG A 219 14.41 -12.40 -4.62
CA ARG A 219 15.74 -12.88 -5.03
C ARG A 219 16.78 -11.78 -5.19
N VAL A 220 16.39 -10.61 -5.74
CA VAL A 220 17.30 -9.49 -5.95
C VAL A 220 17.75 -8.91 -4.61
N VAL A 221 16.82 -8.74 -3.67
CA VAL A 221 17.12 -8.22 -2.34
C VAL A 221 17.95 -9.22 -1.53
N ASP A 222 17.56 -10.52 -1.48
CA ASP A 222 18.34 -11.56 -0.80
C ASP A 222 19.79 -11.61 -1.31
N ARG A 223 19.98 -11.57 -2.63
CA ARG A 223 21.33 -11.55 -3.22
C ARG A 223 22.14 -10.33 -2.79
N ALA A 224 21.53 -9.15 -2.79
CA ALA A 224 22.21 -7.92 -2.41
C ALA A 224 22.54 -7.85 -0.91
N ARG A 225 21.75 -8.51 -0.08
CA ARG A 225 21.99 -8.62 1.38
C ARG A 225 23.17 -9.51 1.72
N GLY A 226 23.50 -10.48 0.86
CA GLY A 226 24.64 -11.38 1.07
C GLY A 226 24.51 -12.17 2.39
N ASN A 227 25.48 -12.02 3.27
CA ASN A 227 25.54 -12.74 4.56
C ASN A 227 24.70 -12.10 5.68
N ARG A 228 23.93 -11.03 5.40
CA ARG A 228 23.01 -10.46 6.39
C ARG A 228 21.87 -11.44 6.71
N PRO A 229 21.27 -11.35 7.91
CA PRO A 229 20.10 -12.15 8.22
C PRO A 229 19.02 -12.02 7.14
N PRO A 230 18.34 -13.11 6.76
CA PRO A 230 17.28 -13.04 5.77
C PRO A 230 16.11 -12.18 6.27
N PHE A 231 15.57 -11.32 5.39
CA PHE A 231 14.40 -10.52 5.72
C PHE A 231 13.11 -11.33 5.60
N LYS A 232 12.09 -10.89 6.30
CA LYS A 232 10.72 -11.40 6.22
C LYS A 232 9.85 -10.43 5.40
N LEU A 233 8.79 -10.93 4.79
CA LEU A 233 7.85 -10.14 3.99
C LEU A 233 6.42 -10.35 4.51
N LEU A 234 5.80 -9.30 5.01
CA LEU A 234 4.38 -9.27 5.30
C LEU A 234 3.64 -8.62 4.14
N LEU A 235 2.82 -9.40 3.47
CA LEU A 235 1.96 -8.93 2.38
C LEU A 235 0.56 -8.61 2.89
N THR A 236 -0.03 -7.59 2.32
CA THR A 236 -1.47 -7.34 2.43
C THR A 236 -1.98 -6.77 1.12
N VAL A 237 -3.28 -6.87 0.84
CA VAL A 237 -3.91 -6.26 -0.32
C VAL A 237 -4.64 -5.00 0.12
N SER A 238 -4.43 -3.92 -0.61
CA SER A 238 -5.10 -2.64 -0.35
C SER A 238 -6.61 -2.77 -0.48
N PRO A 239 -7.38 -2.39 0.54
CA PRO A 239 -8.83 -2.32 0.45
C PRO A 239 -9.33 -1.11 -0.36
N VAL A 240 -8.46 -0.12 -0.62
CA VAL A 240 -8.82 1.06 -1.41
C VAL A 240 -9.07 0.65 -2.86
N PRO A 241 -10.27 0.94 -3.42
CA PRO A 241 -10.58 0.63 -4.81
C PRO A 241 -9.79 1.48 -5.80
N LEU A 242 -9.71 1.04 -7.06
CA LEU A 242 -9.22 1.87 -8.15
C LEU A 242 -10.10 3.13 -8.29
N THR A 243 -9.48 4.28 -8.52
CA THR A 243 -10.21 5.53 -8.81
C THR A 243 -10.71 5.54 -10.26
N ALA A 244 -9.88 5.07 -11.18
CA ALA A 244 -10.18 4.99 -12.59
C ALA A 244 -9.52 3.75 -13.21
N THR A 245 -9.99 3.33 -14.36
CA THR A 245 -9.36 2.30 -15.18
C THR A 245 -9.20 2.80 -16.62
N ALA A 246 -8.04 2.53 -17.21
CA ALA A 246 -7.82 2.76 -18.63
C ALA A 246 -8.16 1.53 -19.49
N SER A 247 -8.66 0.46 -18.86
CA SER A 247 -9.21 -0.68 -19.60
C SER A 247 -10.60 -0.38 -20.15
N SER A 248 -11.11 -1.21 -21.07
CA SER A 248 -12.47 -1.10 -21.57
C SER A 248 -13.56 -1.58 -20.58
N SER A 249 -13.14 -2.06 -19.40
CA SER A 249 -14.05 -2.62 -18.40
C SER A 249 -14.71 -1.55 -17.54
N HIS A 250 -15.89 -1.84 -17.01
CA HIS A 250 -16.47 -1.04 -15.93
C HIS A 250 -15.56 -1.06 -14.71
N ILE A 251 -15.43 0.06 -14.00
CA ILE A 251 -14.49 0.23 -12.86
C ILE A 251 -14.66 -0.85 -11.76
N LEU A 252 -15.88 -1.25 -11.44
CA LEU A 252 -16.13 -2.33 -10.48
C LEU A 252 -15.55 -3.68 -10.95
N VAL A 253 -15.64 -3.97 -12.25
CA VAL A 253 -15.09 -5.21 -12.84
C VAL A 253 -13.56 -5.16 -12.83
N ALA A 254 -12.97 -4.03 -13.23
CA ALA A 254 -11.53 -3.80 -13.20
C ALA A 254 -10.97 -3.91 -11.78
N ASN A 255 -11.64 -3.28 -10.81
CA ASN A 255 -11.26 -3.35 -9.39
C ASN A 255 -11.30 -4.79 -8.87
N THR A 256 -12.41 -5.52 -9.12
CA THR A 256 -12.56 -6.91 -8.68
C THR A 256 -11.47 -7.79 -9.28
N PHE A 257 -11.17 -7.64 -10.58
CA PHE A 257 -10.09 -8.36 -11.23
C PHE A 257 -8.74 -8.06 -10.56
N SER A 258 -8.42 -6.77 -10.39
CA SER A 258 -7.15 -6.33 -9.80
C SER A 258 -6.96 -6.92 -8.39
N LYS A 259 -7.95 -6.75 -7.51
CA LYS A 259 -7.86 -7.25 -6.13
C LYS A 259 -7.80 -8.78 -6.05
N SER A 260 -8.55 -9.48 -6.89
CA SER A 260 -8.52 -10.96 -6.96
C SER A 260 -7.16 -11.49 -7.40
N VAL A 261 -6.55 -10.87 -8.41
CA VAL A 261 -5.19 -11.20 -8.86
C VAL A 261 -4.18 -11.02 -7.73
N LEU A 262 -4.19 -9.85 -7.09
CA LEU A 262 -3.22 -9.52 -6.03
C LEU A 262 -3.41 -10.41 -4.80
N ARG A 263 -4.67 -10.72 -4.43
CA ARG A 263 -4.96 -11.64 -3.32
C ARG A 263 -4.45 -13.05 -3.61
N SER A 264 -4.69 -13.55 -4.82
CA SER A 264 -4.20 -14.87 -5.23
C SER A 264 -2.65 -14.93 -5.26
N VAL A 265 -2.00 -13.86 -5.69
CA VAL A 265 -0.52 -13.77 -5.67
C VAL A 265 0.01 -13.78 -4.24
N ALA A 266 -0.62 -13.03 -3.33
CA ALA A 266 -0.23 -13.00 -1.92
C ALA A 266 -0.38 -14.38 -1.27
N GLU A 267 -1.47 -15.09 -1.54
CA GLU A 267 -1.69 -16.45 -1.05
C GLU A 267 -0.62 -17.44 -1.55
N GLU A 268 -0.38 -17.48 -2.86
CA GLU A 268 0.63 -18.34 -3.47
C GLU A 268 2.02 -18.14 -2.85
N LEU A 269 2.39 -16.85 -2.62
CA LEU A 269 3.67 -16.52 -2.02
C LEU A 269 3.73 -16.93 -0.54
N ALA A 270 2.66 -16.66 0.20
CA ALA A 270 2.60 -16.99 1.61
C ALA A 270 2.61 -18.52 1.83
N GLN A 271 1.92 -19.29 0.99
CA GLN A 271 1.93 -20.76 1.10
C GLN A 271 3.27 -21.40 0.69
N SER A 272 3.98 -20.78 -0.25
CA SER A 272 5.21 -21.35 -0.83
C SER A 272 6.50 -20.95 -0.11
N ASN A 273 6.46 -20.03 0.88
CA ASN A 273 7.66 -19.52 1.54
C ASN A 273 7.39 -19.12 3.01
N ASP A 274 8.10 -19.74 3.95
CA ASP A 274 7.94 -19.49 5.40
C ASP A 274 8.34 -18.09 5.84
N ARG A 275 9.11 -17.35 5.03
CA ARG A 275 9.47 -15.96 5.28
C ARG A 275 8.45 -14.96 4.74
N ILE A 276 7.35 -15.44 4.15
CA ILE A 276 6.29 -14.59 3.60
C ILE A 276 4.99 -14.92 4.31
N ASP A 277 4.36 -13.91 4.86
CA ASP A 277 3.06 -13.99 5.51
C ASP A 277 2.05 -13.07 4.82
N TYR A 278 0.76 -13.33 5.02
CA TYR A 278 -0.34 -12.52 4.52
C TYR A 278 -1.20 -12.01 5.65
N PHE A 279 -1.31 -10.68 5.76
CA PHE A 279 -2.20 -9.99 6.68
C PHE A 279 -3.52 -9.63 5.98
N PRO A 280 -4.68 -10.13 6.44
CA PRO A 280 -5.96 -10.06 5.74
C PRO A 280 -6.68 -8.71 5.93
N SER A 281 -5.98 -7.58 5.74
CA SER A 281 -6.61 -6.25 5.85
C SER A 281 -7.70 -6.04 4.80
N TYR A 282 -7.54 -6.63 3.62
CA TYR A 282 -8.53 -6.55 2.56
C TYR A 282 -9.84 -7.19 2.99
N GLU A 283 -9.80 -8.41 3.50
CA GLU A 283 -10.97 -9.17 3.94
C GLU A 283 -11.64 -8.49 5.13
N LEU A 284 -10.86 -7.96 6.06
CA LEU A 284 -11.38 -7.25 7.24
C LEU A 284 -12.16 -6.00 6.85
N ILE A 285 -11.63 -5.19 5.93
CA ILE A 285 -12.22 -3.90 5.56
C ILE A 285 -13.36 -4.07 4.55
N THR A 286 -13.22 -4.96 3.56
CA THR A 286 -14.24 -5.19 2.52
C THR A 286 -15.34 -6.15 2.93
N ASN A 287 -15.34 -6.62 4.17
CA ASN A 287 -16.37 -7.50 4.69
C ASN A 287 -17.76 -6.83 4.59
N PRO A 288 -18.77 -7.52 3.99
CA PRO A 288 -20.10 -6.95 3.78
C PRO A 288 -20.84 -6.55 5.06
N ILE A 289 -20.45 -7.11 6.23
CA ILE A 289 -21.09 -6.78 7.51
C ILE A 289 -20.70 -5.37 7.96
N PHE A 290 -19.45 -4.97 7.78
CA PHE A 290 -18.89 -3.71 8.27
C PHE A 290 -18.60 -2.70 7.18
N LEU A 291 -18.95 -2.99 5.93
CA LEU A 291 -18.58 -2.22 4.76
C LEU A 291 -18.95 -0.73 4.87
N ALA A 292 -20.14 -0.44 5.38
CA ALA A 292 -20.67 0.91 5.50
C ALA A 292 -19.90 1.77 6.53
N ASP A 293 -19.28 1.14 7.53
CA ASP A 293 -18.55 1.84 8.59
C ASP A 293 -17.05 1.94 8.28
N ASN A 294 -16.54 1.03 7.46
CA ASN A 294 -15.13 0.96 7.12
C ASN A 294 -14.70 1.95 6.04
N TYR A 295 -15.67 2.55 5.32
CA TYR A 295 -15.40 3.53 4.28
C TYR A 295 -16.06 4.86 4.59
N GLU A 296 -15.43 5.94 4.12
CA GLU A 296 -16.04 7.26 4.08
C GLU A 296 -17.20 7.30 3.07
N SER A 297 -17.91 8.40 3.03
CA SER A 297 -19.09 8.59 2.17
C SER A 297 -18.81 8.38 0.67
N ASN A 298 -17.57 8.59 0.22
CA ASN A 298 -17.16 8.35 -1.17
C ASN A 298 -16.99 6.86 -1.51
N CYS A 299 -17.26 5.93 -0.58
CA CYS A 299 -17.11 4.48 -0.73
C CYS A 299 -15.70 4.03 -1.19
N ARG A 300 -14.69 4.86 -0.97
CA ARG A 300 -13.31 4.61 -1.41
C ARG A 300 -12.28 4.85 -0.31
N THR A 301 -12.32 5.97 0.35
CA THR A 301 -11.42 6.32 1.46
C THR A 301 -11.75 5.46 2.67
N ILE A 302 -10.73 4.87 3.28
CA ILE A 302 -10.92 4.04 4.47
C ILE A 302 -11.10 4.95 5.68
N SER A 303 -12.16 4.72 6.43
CA SER A 303 -12.44 5.46 7.67
C SER A 303 -11.44 5.10 8.78
N GLU A 304 -11.34 5.94 9.81
CA GLU A 304 -10.53 5.63 10.99
C GLU A 304 -10.97 4.32 11.65
N VAL A 305 -12.26 4.04 11.66
CA VAL A 305 -12.84 2.79 12.15
C VAL A 305 -12.37 1.60 11.33
N GLY A 306 -12.35 1.70 10.00
CA GLY A 306 -11.84 0.65 9.12
C GLY A 306 -10.35 0.38 9.36
N VAL A 307 -9.55 1.43 9.53
CA VAL A 307 -8.13 1.28 9.89
C VAL A 307 -7.97 0.60 11.25
N ALA A 308 -8.70 1.05 12.28
CA ALA A 308 -8.66 0.47 13.61
C ALA A 308 -9.07 -1.02 13.61
N THR A 309 -10.14 -1.36 12.85
CA THR A 309 -10.60 -2.75 12.68
C THR A 309 -9.52 -3.65 12.10
N ALA A 310 -8.83 -3.21 11.05
CA ALA A 310 -7.75 -3.99 10.47
C ALA A 310 -6.57 -4.09 11.45
N MET A 311 -6.12 -2.96 11.99
CA MET A 311 -4.91 -2.92 12.81
C MET A 311 -5.07 -3.61 14.15
N SER A 312 -6.27 -3.68 14.73
CA SER A 312 -6.52 -4.46 15.95
C SER A 312 -6.17 -5.94 15.77
N SER A 313 -6.52 -6.52 14.62
CA SER A 313 -6.17 -7.91 14.30
C SER A 313 -4.66 -8.11 14.11
N PHE A 314 -3.93 -7.12 13.60
CA PHE A 314 -2.47 -7.16 13.53
C PHE A 314 -1.84 -7.06 14.92
N LEU A 315 -2.24 -6.05 15.69
CA LEU A 315 -1.66 -5.75 17.01
C LEU A 315 -1.90 -6.89 18.00
N SER A 316 -3.08 -7.51 17.99
CA SER A 316 -3.38 -8.67 18.84
C SER A 316 -2.42 -9.85 18.62
N GLN A 317 -1.77 -9.93 17.46
CA GLN A 317 -0.81 -10.98 17.15
C GLN A 317 0.65 -10.58 17.42
N HIS A 318 0.98 -9.28 17.30
CA HIS A 318 2.37 -8.83 17.26
C HIS A 318 2.75 -7.87 18.39
N ASP A 319 1.78 -7.27 19.10
CA ASP A 319 2.02 -6.38 20.22
C ASP A 319 1.62 -7.07 21.54
N PRO A 320 2.59 -7.50 22.37
CA PRO A 320 2.29 -8.17 23.64
C PRO A 320 1.50 -7.31 24.62
N ASP A 321 1.59 -5.99 24.48
CA ASP A 321 0.95 -5.03 25.37
C ASP A 321 -0.46 -4.62 24.89
N TYR A 322 -0.87 -5.07 23.70
CA TYR A 322 -2.10 -4.61 23.04
C TYR A 322 -3.37 -4.94 23.84
N ASP A 323 -3.46 -6.14 24.42
CA ASP A 323 -4.62 -6.58 25.21
C ASP A 323 -4.85 -5.74 26.48
N SER A 324 -3.79 -5.10 27.01
CA SER A 324 -3.89 -4.18 28.14
C SER A 324 -4.38 -2.77 27.74
N ILE A 325 -4.13 -2.37 26.51
CA ILE A 325 -4.48 -1.04 25.96
C ILE A 325 -5.82 -1.10 25.18
N GLY A 326 -6.08 -2.20 24.49
CA GLY A 326 -7.18 -2.30 23.51
C GLY A 326 -8.58 -2.46 24.12
N LYS A 327 -8.69 -2.75 25.44
CA LYS A 327 -10.00 -2.81 26.10
C LYS A 327 -10.67 -1.44 26.28
N ASP A 328 -9.89 -0.36 26.18
CA ASP A 328 -10.37 1.02 26.31
C ASP A 328 -10.61 1.71 24.94
N ASP A 329 -10.40 1.01 23.81
CA ASP A 329 -10.66 1.60 22.50
C ASP A 329 -12.17 1.63 22.21
N ALA A 330 -12.82 2.71 22.65
CA ALA A 330 -14.25 2.96 22.50
C ALA A 330 -14.75 2.86 21.05
N MET A 331 -13.86 3.03 20.06
CA MET A 331 -14.19 2.88 18.62
C MET A 331 -14.46 1.43 18.23
N LEU A 332 -13.76 0.46 18.83
CA LEU A 332 -13.90 -0.96 18.49
C LEU A 332 -15.04 -1.63 19.26
N THR A 333 -15.40 -1.09 20.43
CA THR A 333 -16.44 -1.63 21.33
C THR A 333 -17.82 -1.00 21.13
N ALA A 334 -17.92 0.08 20.32
CA ALA A 334 -19.21 0.71 20.05
C ALA A 334 -20.17 -0.25 19.33
N PRO A 335 -21.45 -0.33 19.78
CA PRO A 335 -22.46 -1.12 19.10
C PRO A 335 -22.59 -0.70 17.64
N LEU A 336 -22.76 -1.66 16.73
CA LEU A 336 -23.05 -1.39 15.32
C LEU A 336 -24.29 -0.52 15.21
N PRO A 337 -24.27 0.65 14.55
CA PRO A 337 -25.46 1.42 14.30
C PRO A 337 -26.44 0.59 13.46
N LEU A 338 -27.69 0.59 13.87
CA LEU A 338 -28.77 0.04 13.03
C LEU A 338 -28.72 0.73 11.67
N ARG A 339 -28.72 -0.07 10.59
CA ARG A 339 -28.65 0.39 9.20
C ARG A 339 -29.75 1.43 8.92
N SER A 340 -29.46 2.69 9.12
CA SER A 340 -30.26 3.81 8.60
C SER A 340 -29.65 4.20 7.25
N GLY A 341 -30.49 4.15 6.19
CA GLY A 341 -30.06 4.57 4.85
C GLY A 341 -29.54 6.00 4.88
N LYS A 342 -28.28 6.19 4.60
CA LYS A 342 -27.70 7.54 4.40
C LYS A 342 -28.17 8.08 3.04
N ASN A 343 -28.71 9.27 3.02
CA ASN A 343 -29.03 9.99 1.78
C ASN A 343 -27.74 10.45 1.11
N PHE A 344 -27.55 10.09 -0.14
CA PHE A 344 -26.36 10.35 -0.97
C PHE A 344 -26.23 11.83 -1.45
N GLN A 345 -27.02 12.77 -0.96
CA GLN A 345 -27.11 14.12 -1.53
C GLN A 345 -26.21 15.20 -0.92
N ASP A 346 -25.45 14.90 0.16
CA ASP A 346 -24.58 15.90 0.84
C ASP A 346 -23.08 15.58 0.69
N LEU A 347 -22.61 15.24 -0.53
CA LEU A 347 -21.31 14.62 -0.75
C LEU A 347 -20.18 15.58 -1.14
N ASP A 348 -20.33 16.89 -0.98
CA ASP A 348 -19.30 17.85 -1.42
C ASP A 348 -18.71 18.68 -0.25
N GLN A 349 -18.22 18.01 0.80
CA GLN A 349 -17.29 18.63 1.73
C GLN A 349 -16.00 17.82 1.76
N SER A 350 -14.94 18.47 1.28
CA SER A 350 -13.58 17.96 1.25
C SER A 350 -13.17 17.41 2.62
N VAL A 351 -13.14 16.09 2.74
CA VAL A 351 -12.42 15.43 3.81
C VAL A 351 -10.93 15.66 3.52
N ASP A 352 -10.31 16.47 4.34
CA ASP A 352 -8.87 16.70 4.33
C ASP A 352 -8.22 15.38 4.77
N SER A 353 -8.07 14.44 3.80
CA SER A 353 -7.55 13.12 4.09
C SER A 353 -6.09 13.26 4.47
N ALA A 354 -5.78 12.87 5.70
CA ALA A 354 -4.42 12.85 6.22
C ALA A 354 -3.47 11.92 5.42
N ILE A 355 -3.98 11.25 4.38
CA ILE A 355 -3.29 10.27 3.53
C ILE A 355 -3.17 10.81 2.11
N ALA A 356 -1.95 10.84 1.58
CA ALA A 356 -1.70 11.23 0.20
C ALA A 356 -2.01 10.06 -0.75
N CYS A 357 -3.02 10.22 -1.58
CA CYS A 357 -3.39 9.27 -2.61
C CYS A 357 -3.37 9.94 -3.99
N GLU A 358 -2.35 9.65 -4.78
CA GLU A 358 -2.16 10.23 -6.11
C GLU A 358 -3.30 9.88 -7.08
N GLU A 359 -3.94 8.72 -6.88
CA GLU A 359 -5.07 8.30 -7.71
C GLU A 359 -6.31 9.21 -7.55
N GLU A 360 -6.45 9.93 -6.43
CA GLU A 360 -7.56 10.88 -6.26
C GLU A 360 -7.54 12.00 -7.30
N LEU A 361 -6.37 12.28 -7.87
CA LEU A 361 -6.24 13.24 -8.97
C LEU A 361 -6.91 12.77 -10.27
N LEU A 362 -7.22 11.48 -10.39
CA LEU A 362 -7.94 10.89 -11.53
C LEU A 362 -9.45 11.05 -11.43
N ASP A 363 -9.97 11.58 -10.33
CA ASP A 363 -11.42 11.81 -10.19
C ASP A 363 -11.90 12.85 -11.21
N ARG A 364 -12.94 12.50 -11.98
CA ARG A 364 -13.47 13.32 -13.08
C ARG A 364 -13.84 14.74 -12.68
N GLY A 365 -14.21 14.97 -11.42
CA GLY A 365 -14.50 16.31 -10.91
C GLY A 365 -13.29 17.24 -10.93
N ARG A 366 -12.07 16.71 -11.05
CA ARG A 366 -10.81 17.49 -11.08
C ARG A 366 -10.14 17.52 -12.47
N LEU A 367 -10.56 16.65 -13.41
CA LEU A 367 -9.96 16.53 -14.75
C LEU A 367 -10.72 17.29 -15.84
N LEU A 368 -11.88 17.87 -15.54
CA LEU A 368 -12.61 18.71 -16.49
C LEU A 368 -12.29 20.19 -16.21
N PRO A 369 -11.94 20.97 -17.28
CA PRO A 369 -11.68 22.39 -17.17
C PRO A 369 -12.91 23.18 -16.76
#